data_8bdec97956a4b7c2fc12a2b3c6de52a4
#
_entry.id   8bdec97956a4b7c2fc12a2b3c6de52a4
#
_cell.length_a   1.000
_cell.length_b   1.000
_cell.length_c   1.000
_cell.angle_alpha   90.00
_cell.angle_beta   90.00
_cell.angle_gamma   90.00
#
_symmetry.space_group_name_H-M   'P 1'
#
loop_
_entity.id
_entity.type
_entity.pdbx_description
1 polymer ?
#
loop_
_entity_poly.entity_id
_entity_poly.type
_entity_poly.pdbx_seq_one_letter_code
_entity_poly.pdbx_strand_id
1 'polypeptide(L)'
;MDKALDEVEQGMSYVNTLKTSDVQKLSDWFDRRGDDGQKGRALYCLGRNQFNDGDFSAAIVSYTKALEYSVKAADTLRVARICYDMAHTCNASGSPTDEMMYLARAAEAYKVAGYIKESQQALLEIGQAESGLGRYGTAEDIFKSVLFDAHEMRDTLLEARCLESYAALAMSKDTLDPALAIDLLSRAADELGFPLSYADKGVLAYAYSVSGHRIEAERWLSEARSTAETDSEMADVNFREYQIFSRSGEIGKALAALEKVMEYANRSQSGALSAAVAASQRDYIQGRAEADRERLHAARLQLWVLALGFLLALAAVAAVYYVRKAEAQKKLDAEKAETEKFMNIAEDLQARLSRPVSKSEPKVFDKFNVLERLCEQYYVYEGTDNLQPKILKEVKSIVEGLRSDKKVQKVLENMLDQTMDNVMARLRGDFQSWKEDDFRLFSFTAAGFSSTTISALMGKEKGVVYNRVWRLKGRISSSDSPQKE
;
A
#
# COMPACT_ATOMS: atom_id res chain seq x y z
N MET A 1 -21.95 17.66 -16.76
CA MET A 1 -20.84 16.73 -16.46
C MET A 1 -20.57 16.68 -14.96
N ASP A 2 -20.51 17.80 -14.23
CA ASP A 2 -20.35 17.78 -12.77
C ASP A 2 -21.44 16.96 -12.09
N LYS A 3 -22.71 17.15 -12.49
CA LYS A 3 -23.82 16.33 -12.00
C LYS A 3 -23.60 14.83 -12.27
N ALA A 4 -23.07 14.46 -13.44
CA ALA A 4 -22.74 13.06 -13.73
C ALA A 4 -21.60 12.54 -12.86
N LEU A 5 -20.60 13.38 -12.55
CA LEU A 5 -19.53 13.03 -11.61
C LEU A 5 -20.05 12.85 -10.19
N ASP A 6 -20.98 13.72 -9.76
CA ASP A 6 -21.64 13.59 -8.45
C ASP A 6 -22.49 12.30 -8.37
N GLU A 7 -23.22 11.97 -9.43
CA GLU A 7 -24.00 10.74 -9.53
C GLU A 7 -23.10 9.49 -9.50
N VAL A 8 -21.96 9.51 -10.19
CA VAL A 8 -20.97 8.42 -10.15
C VAL A 8 -20.38 8.28 -8.76
N GLU A 9 -19.99 9.38 -8.13
CA GLU A 9 -19.39 9.36 -6.78
C GLU A 9 -20.39 8.89 -5.72
N GLN A 10 -21.68 9.27 -5.83
CA GLN A 10 -22.75 8.79 -4.97
C GLN A 10 -23.11 7.33 -5.27
N GLY A 11 -23.17 6.95 -6.54
CA GLY A 11 -23.49 5.57 -6.97
C GLY A 11 -22.44 4.54 -6.58
N MET A 12 -21.19 4.96 -6.37
CA MET A 12 -20.12 4.08 -5.88
C MET A 12 -20.35 3.58 -4.44
N SER A 13 -21.24 4.20 -3.69
CA SER A 13 -21.67 3.70 -2.38
C SER A 13 -22.66 2.52 -2.50
N TYR A 14 -23.24 2.28 -3.69
CA TYR A 14 -24.19 1.22 -3.99
C TYR A 14 -23.65 0.39 -5.18
N VAL A 15 -23.03 -0.73 -4.87
CA VAL A 15 -22.74 -1.91 -5.74
C VAL A 15 -22.70 -1.68 -7.26
N ASN A 16 -21.48 -1.79 -7.84
CA ASN A 16 -21.12 -2.23 -9.22
C ASN A 16 -22.15 -2.11 -10.37
N THR A 17 -22.81 -0.99 -10.54
CA THR A 17 -23.73 -0.79 -11.66
C THR A 17 -23.12 -0.03 -12.83
N LEU A 18 -21.97 0.61 -12.64
CA LEU A 18 -21.33 1.43 -13.66
C LEU A 18 -20.24 0.65 -14.40
N LYS A 19 -20.31 0.65 -15.72
CA LYS A 19 -19.25 0.06 -16.54
C LYS A 19 -18.00 0.91 -16.48
N THR A 20 -16.85 0.28 -16.24
CA THR A 20 -15.54 0.96 -16.21
C THR A 20 -15.29 1.80 -17.47
N SER A 21 -15.75 1.34 -18.64
CA SER A 21 -15.67 2.10 -19.90
C SER A 21 -16.39 3.45 -19.87
N ASP A 22 -17.47 3.58 -19.13
CA ASP A 22 -18.23 4.82 -19.04
C ASP A 22 -17.62 5.79 -18.02
N VAL A 23 -17.11 5.26 -16.92
CA VAL A 23 -16.32 6.01 -15.94
C VAL A 23 -14.99 6.49 -16.56
N GLN A 24 -14.36 5.69 -17.42
CA GLN A 24 -13.18 6.07 -18.19
C GLN A 24 -13.48 7.26 -19.10
N LYS A 25 -14.58 7.23 -19.87
CA LYS A 25 -14.98 8.37 -20.74
C LYS A 25 -15.20 9.65 -19.94
N LEU A 26 -15.81 9.52 -18.76
CA LEU A 26 -16.00 10.63 -17.83
C LEU A 26 -14.65 11.20 -17.37
N SER A 27 -13.75 10.35 -16.96
CA SER A 27 -12.39 10.71 -16.55
C SER A 27 -11.62 11.40 -17.69
N ASP A 28 -11.66 10.84 -18.90
CA ASP A 28 -11.02 11.43 -20.08
C ASP A 28 -11.59 12.81 -20.45
N TRP A 29 -12.88 13.03 -20.20
CA TRP A 29 -13.49 14.33 -20.41
C TRP A 29 -12.99 15.37 -19.43
N PHE A 30 -12.91 15.02 -18.12
CA PHE A 30 -12.39 15.92 -17.09
C PHE A 30 -10.89 16.15 -17.22
N ASP A 31 -10.13 15.16 -17.66
CA ASP A 31 -8.69 15.34 -17.92
C ASP A 31 -8.41 16.48 -18.89
N ARG A 32 -9.28 16.67 -19.90
CA ARG A 32 -9.14 17.73 -20.92
C ARG A 32 -9.73 19.07 -20.52
N ARG A 33 -10.70 19.12 -19.62
CA ARG A 33 -11.55 20.30 -19.38
C ARG A 33 -11.80 20.63 -17.92
N GLY A 34 -11.49 19.70 -17.01
CA GLY A 34 -11.70 19.87 -15.59
C GLY A 34 -10.58 20.67 -14.92
N ASP A 35 -10.91 21.28 -13.80
CA ASP A 35 -9.91 21.75 -12.85
C ASP A 35 -9.24 20.59 -12.10
N ASP A 36 -8.23 20.88 -11.30
CA ASP A 36 -7.48 19.84 -10.59
C ASP A 36 -8.37 19.04 -9.62
N GLY A 37 -9.35 19.67 -8.97
CA GLY A 37 -10.30 19.01 -8.09
C GLY A 37 -11.20 18.03 -8.84
N GLN A 38 -11.75 18.45 -9.98
CA GLN A 38 -12.60 17.62 -10.85
C GLN A 38 -11.82 16.45 -11.46
N LYS A 39 -10.57 16.68 -11.89
CA LYS A 39 -9.68 15.63 -12.40
C LYS A 39 -9.38 14.59 -11.31
N GLY A 40 -9.03 15.05 -10.11
CA GLY A 40 -8.79 14.19 -8.96
C GLY A 40 -10.01 13.31 -8.63
N ARG A 41 -11.21 13.91 -8.61
CA ARG A 41 -12.48 13.20 -8.37
C ARG A 41 -12.75 12.13 -9.43
N ALA A 42 -12.66 12.49 -10.70
CA ALA A 42 -12.97 11.58 -11.81
C ALA A 42 -11.99 10.39 -11.86
N LEU A 43 -10.70 10.63 -11.65
CA LEU A 43 -9.68 9.59 -11.58
C LEU A 43 -9.84 8.70 -10.35
N TYR A 44 -10.25 9.27 -9.21
CA TYR A 44 -10.57 8.49 -8.01
C TYR A 44 -11.73 7.53 -8.25
N CYS A 45 -12.83 8.02 -8.87
CA CYS A 45 -13.95 7.18 -9.25
C CYS A 45 -13.52 6.05 -10.21
N LEU A 46 -12.66 6.36 -11.18
CA LEU A 46 -12.14 5.36 -12.10
C LEU A 46 -11.32 4.28 -11.37
N GLY A 47 -10.42 4.70 -10.48
CA GLY A 47 -9.61 3.78 -9.69
C GLY A 47 -10.45 2.84 -8.83
N ARG A 48 -11.49 3.35 -8.17
CA ARG A 48 -12.43 2.51 -7.41
C ARG A 48 -13.18 1.49 -8.28
N ASN A 49 -13.59 1.91 -9.47
CA ASN A 49 -14.27 1.01 -10.39
C ASN A 49 -13.32 -0.10 -10.87
N GLN A 50 -12.09 0.26 -11.26
CA GLN A 50 -11.04 -0.70 -11.63
C GLN A 50 -10.68 -1.66 -10.50
N PHE A 51 -10.62 -1.17 -9.25
CA PHE A 51 -10.43 -2.03 -8.08
C PHE A 51 -11.57 -3.06 -7.94
N ASN A 52 -12.82 -2.63 -8.09
CA ASN A 52 -13.99 -3.51 -8.02
C ASN A 52 -14.02 -4.56 -9.15
N ASP A 53 -13.48 -4.22 -10.32
CA ASP A 53 -13.31 -5.15 -11.44
C ASP A 53 -12.12 -6.12 -11.25
N GLY A 54 -11.33 -5.95 -10.18
CA GLY A 54 -10.13 -6.73 -9.89
C GLY A 54 -8.89 -6.29 -10.67
N ASP A 55 -8.94 -5.18 -11.42
CA ASP A 55 -7.76 -4.62 -12.09
C ASP A 55 -6.99 -3.69 -11.15
N PHE A 56 -6.30 -4.31 -10.20
CA PHE A 56 -5.53 -3.61 -9.19
C PHE A 56 -4.40 -2.75 -9.78
N SER A 57 -3.81 -3.20 -10.88
CA SER A 57 -2.75 -2.46 -11.58
C SER A 57 -3.26 -1.15 -12.17
N ALA A 58 -4.40 -1.19 -12.88
CA ALA A 58 -5.02 0.02 -13.41
C ALA A 58 -5.53 0.94 -12.28
N ALA A 59 -6.08 0.36 -11.20
CA ALA A 59 -6.55 1.10 -10.05
C ALA A 59 -5.43 1.93 -9.40
N ILE A 60 -4.26 1.33 -9.15
CA ILE A 60 -3.09 2.04 -8.60
C ILE A 60 -2.66 3.21 -9.49
N VAL A 61 -2.64 3.02 -10.81
CA VAL A 61 -2.29 4.10 -11.76
C VAL A 61 -3.29 5.24 -11.67
N SER A 62 -4.59 4.93 -11.65
CA SER A 62 -5.66 5.93 -11.55
C SER A 62 -5.62 6.67 -10.21
N TYR A 63 -5.44 5.96 -9.12
CA TYR A 63 -5.29 6.54 -7.77
C TYR A 63 -4.04 7.42 -7.66
N THR A 64 -2.92 7.02 -8.24
CA THR A 64 -1.68 7.83 -8.22
C THR A 64 -1.91 9.18 -8.90
N LYS A 65 -2.54 9.19 -10.07
CA LYS A 65 -2.89 10.43 -10.77
C LYS A 65 -3.92 11.25 -9.99
N ALA A 66 -4.95 10.58 -9.44
CA ALA A 66 -5.97 11.22 -8.60
C ALA A 66 -5.33 11.92 -7.38
N LEU A 67 -4.34 11.26 -6.76
CA LEU A 67 -3.59 11.78 -5.62
C LEU A 67 -2.81 13.06 -5.98
N GLU A 68 -2.13 13.06 -7.13
CA GLU A 68 -1.40 14.24 -7.61
C GLU A 68 -2.32 15.46 -7.79
N TYR A 69 -3.47 15.26 -8.44
CA TYR A 69 -4.44 16.33 -8.64
C TYR A 69 -5.12 16.77 -7.34
N SER A 70 -5.44 15.84 -6.45
CA SER A 70 -6.05 16.18 -5.16
C SER A 70 -5.10 16.98 -4.26
N VAL A 71 -3.81 16.68 -4.30
CA VAL A 71 -2.77 17.47 -3.61
C VAL A 71 -2.68 18.88 -4.20
N LYS A 72 -2.70 19.03 -5.53
CA LYS A 72 -2.71 20.35 -6.20
C LYS A 72 -3.96 21.16 -5.87
N ALA A 73 -5.11 20.50 -5.76
CA ALA A 73 -6.37 21.11 -5.38
C ALA A 73 -6.48 21.41 -3.87
N ALA A 74 -5.49 21.03 -3.05
CA ALA A 74 -5.50 21.10 -1.59
C ALA A 74 -6.71 20.38 -0.94
N ASP A 75 -7.25 19.34 -1.60
CA ASP A 75 -8.35 18.51 -1.09
C ASP A 75 -7.80 17.41 -0.17
N THR A 76 -7.52 17.79 1.08
CA THR A 76 -6.93 16.88 2.08
C THR A 76 -7.79 15.66 2.36
N LEU A 77 -9.12 15.83 2.38
CA LEU A 77 -10.04 14.70 2.58
C LEU A 77 -9.95 13.68 1.42
N ARG A 78 -9.87 14.16 0.21
CA ARG A 78 -9.71 13.28 -0.96
C ARG A 78 -8.35 12.58 -0.96
N VAL A 79 -7.30 13.30 -0.60
CA VAL A 79 -5.97 12.71 -0.39
C VAL A 79 -6.06 11.54 0.61
N ALA A 80 -6.77 11.73 1.72
CA ALA A 80 -6.96 10.69 2.72
C ALA A 80 -7.67 9.45 2.15
N ARG A 81 -8.82 9.66 1.48
CA ARG A 81 -9.61 8.58 0.86
C ARG A 81 -8.82 7.81 -0.20
N ILE A 82 -8.10 8.54 -1.07
CA ILE A 82 -7.27 7.91 -2.10
C ILE A 82 -6.17 7.06 -1.46
N CYS A 83 -5.47 7.58 -0.45
CA CYS A 83 -4.44 6.82 0.25
C CYS A 83 -5.02 5.57 0.93
N TYR A 84 -6.22 5.68 1.51
CA TYR A 84 -6.90 4.55 2.13
C TYR A 84 -7.26 3.46 1.10
N ASP A 85 -7.85 3.85 -0.04
CA ASP A 85 -8.19 2.89 -1.11
C ASP A 85 -6.93 2.32 -1.80
N MET A 86 -5.83 3.09 -1.90
CA MET A 86 -4.54 2.58 -2.34
C MET A 86 -3.98 1.53 -1.38
N ALA A 87 -4.13 1.71 -0.08
CA ALA A 87 -3.73 0.72 0.91
C ALA A 87 -4.46 -0.60 0.71
N HIS A 88 -5.78 -0.57 0.55
CA HIS A 88 -6.57 -1.77 0.26
C HIS A 88 -6.18 -2.44 -1.06
N THR A 89 -5.82 -1.63 -2.07
CA THR A 89 -5.34 -2.16 -3.35
C THR A 89 -3.98 -2.86 -3.19
N CYS A 90 -3.09 -2.31 -2.36
CA CYS A 90 -1.81 -2.92 -2.02
C CYS A 90 -2.00 -4.22 -1.22
N ASN A 91 -2.94 -4.25 -0.28
CA ASN A 91 -3.31 -5.46 0.45
C ASN A 91 -3.78 -6.55 -0.51
N ALA A 92 -4.76 -6.24 -1.39
CA ALA A 92 -5.30 -7.17 -2.37
C ALA A 92 -4.24 -7.70 -3.35
N SER A 93 -3.18 -6.92 -3.62
CA SER A 93 -2.04 -7.33 -4.45
C SER A 93 -0.90 -7.98 -3.67
N GLY A 94 -1.04 -8.19 -2.36
CA GLY A 94 -0.06 -8.88 -1.52
C GLY A 94 1.17 -8.04 -1.16
N SER A 95 1.03 -6.71 -1.08
CA SER A 95 2.12 -5.78 -0.68
C SER A 95 1.86 -5.13 0.69
N PRO A 96 2.06 -5.85 1.81
CA PRO A 96 1.73 -5.34 3.15
C PRO A 96 2.56 -4.13 3.58
N THR A 97 3.75 -3.96 3.02
CA THR A 97 4.63 -2.84 3.34
C THR A 97 4.10 -1.53 2.74
N ASP A 98 3.60 -1.60 1.51
CA ASP A 98 3.01 -0.44 0.84
C ASP A 98 1.62 -0.13 1.41
N GLU A 99 0.84 -1.17 1.78
CA GLU A 99 -0.41 -1.04 2.51
C GLU A 99 -0.23 -0.16 3.76
N MET A 100 0.68 -0.53 4.66
CA MET A 100 0.93 0.25 5.88
C MET A 100 1.41 1.67 5.61
N MET A 101 2.21 1.88 4.57
CA MET A 101 2.65 3.23 4.19
C MET A 101 1.46 4.10 3.78
N TYR A 102 0.56 3.56 2.97
CA TYR A 102 -0.62 4.31 2.52
C TYR A 102 -1.65 4.48 3.63
N LEU A 103 -1.85 3.49 4.51
CA LEU A 103 -2.71 3.62 5.71
C LEU A 103 -2.19 4.73 6.63
N ALA A 104 -0.89 4.79 6.87
CA ALA A 104 -0.30 5.83 7.70
C ALA A 104 -0.51 7.24 7.12
N ARG A 105 -0.34 7.36 5.80
CA ARG A 105 -0.61 8.61 5.09
C ARG A 105 -2.09 8.97 5.11
N ALA A 106 -2.98 7.99 4.99
CA ALA A 106 -4.41 8.18 5.10
C ALA A 106 -4.81 8.65 6.50
N ALA A 107 -4.32 7.99 7.55
CA ALA A 107 -4.59 8.35 8.94
C ALA A 107 -4.20 9.81 9.25
N GLU A 108 -3.00 10.22 8.82
CA GLU A 108 -2.55 11.60 9.02
C GLU A 108 -3.41 12.60 8.22
N ALA A 109 -3.71 12.29 6.98
CA ALA A 109 -4.54 13.16 6.13
C ALA A 109 -5.99 13.26 6.65
N TYR A 110 -6.59 12.16 7.11
CA TYR A 110 -7.90 12.18 7.78
C TYR A 110 -7.87 13.05 9.04
N LYS A 111 -6.84 12.90 9.86
CA LYS A 111 -6.66 13.70 11.07
C LYS A 111 -6.58 15.19 10.76
N VAL A 112 -5.77 15.57 9.77
CA VAL A 112 -5.64 16.97 9.33
C VAL A 112 -6.97 17.50 8.76
N ALA A 113 -7.73 16.66 8.05
CA ALA A 113 -9.05 17.01 7.53
C ALA A 113 -10.16 17.05 8.60
N GLY A 114 -9.88 16.67 9.85
CA GLY A 114 -10.86 16.64 10.95
C GLY A 114 -11.69 15.36 11.03
N TYR A 115 -11.36 14.35 10.21
CA TYR A 115 -12.04 13.06 10.16
C TYR A 115 -11.36 12.06 11.09
N ILE A 116 -11.56 12.27 12.41
CA ILE A 116 -10.82 11.53 13.45
C ILE A 116 -11.22 10.05 13.47
N LYS A 117 -12.48 9.72 13.25
CA LYS A 117 -12.93 8.32 13.20
C LYS A 117 -12.25 7.53 12.09
N GLU A 118 -12.21 8.10 10.89
CA GLU A 118 -11.56 7.48 9.73
C GLU A 118 -10.04 7.39 9.93
N SER A 119 -9.45 8.36 10.62
CA SER A 119 -8.05 8.29 11.04
C SER A 119 -7.79 7.12 11.98
N GLN A 120 -8.63 6.92 12.99
CA GLN A 120 -8.52 5.80 13.92
C GLN A 120 -8.80 4.46 13.25
N GLN A 121 -9.74 4.41 12.30
CA GLN A 121 -9.98 3.23 11.48
C GLN A 121 -8.71 2.81 10.72
N ALA A 122 -8.04 3.76 10.08
CA ALA A 122 -6.78 3.49 9.38
C ALA A 122 -5.66 3.03 10.33
N LEU A 123 -5.60 3.57 11.57
CA LEU A 123 -4.67 3.12 12.59
C LEU A 123 -4.98 1.68 13.07
N LEU A 124 -6.26 1.33 13.22
CA LEU A 124 -6.68 -0.04 13.54
C LEU A 124 -6.17 -1.03 12.48
N GLU A 125 -6.31 -0.69 11.20
CA GLU A 125 -5.84 -1.53 10.10
C GLU A 125 -4.30 -1.66 10.07
N ILE A 126 -3.56 -0.59 10.42
CA ILE A 126 -2.10 -0.69 10.64
C ILE A 126 -1.79 -1.68 11.75
N GLY A 127 -2.53 -1.64 12.87
CA GLY A 127 -2.38 -2.60 13.95
C GLY A 127 -2.60 -4.05 13.51
N GLN A 128 -3.61 -4.28 12.68
CA GLN A 128 -3.89 -5.60 12.10
C GLN A 128 -2.75 -6.06 11.17
N ALA A 129 -2.25 -5.19 10.29
CA ALA A 129 -1.12 -5.48 9.42
C ALA A 129 0.17 -5.77 10.21
N GLU A 130 0.45 -5.01 11.27
CA GLU A 130 1.58 -5.25 12.17
C GLU A 130 1.47 -6.61 12.90
N SER A 131 0.26 -6.97 13.32
CA SER A 131 -0.04 -8.28 13.89
C SER A 131 0.24 -9.41 12.90
N GLY A 132 -0.21 -9.26 11.66
CA GLY A 132 0.01 -10.21 10.58
C GLY A 132 1.50 -10.38 10.23
N LEU A 133 2.32 -9.35 10.44
CA LEU A 133 3.77 -9.40 10.28
C LEU A 133 4.53 -9.91 11.52
N GLY A 134 3.82 -10.37 12.56
CA GLY A 134 4.41 -10.86 13.80
C GLY A 134 5.01 -9.77 14.71
N ARG A 135 4.70 -8.50 14.45
CA ARG A 135 5.18 -7.36 15.25
C ARG A 135 4.20 -7.06 16.38
N TYR A 136 3.98 -8.07 17.22
CA TYR A 136 2.91 -8.10 18.22
C TYR A 136 2.96 -6.94 19.22
N GLY A 137 4.14 -6.51 19.66
CA GLY A 137 4.26 -5.37 20.57
C GLY A 137 3.77 -4.04 19.96
N THR A 138 4.13 -3.80 18.70
CA THR A 138 3.67 -2.59 17.99
C THR A 138 2.15 -2.63 17.75
N ALA A 139 1.63 -3.79 17.36
CA ALA A 139 0.19 -3.99 17.15
C ALA A 139 -0.59 -3.74 18.45
N GLU A 140 -0.10 -4.27 19.57
CA GLU A 140 -0.70 -4.08 20.89
C GLU A 140 -0.75 -2.61 21.31
N ASP A 141 0.35 -1.87 21.13
CA ASP A 141 0.40 -0.43 21.44
C ASP A 141 -0.61 0.36 20.61
N ILE A 142 -0.74 0.00 19.32
CA ILE A 142 -1.72 0.62 18.42
C ILE A 142 -3.15 0.30 18.87
N PHE A 143 -3.47 -0.96 19.15
CA PHE A 143 -4.81 -1.34 19.56
C PHE A 143 -5.21 -0.67 20.88
N LYS A 144 -4.31 -0.58 21.85
CA LYS A 144 -4.56 0.15 23.12
C LYS A 144 -4.86 1.63 22.88
N SER A 145 -4.11 2.26 21.97
CA SER A 145 -4.33 3.67 21.64
C SER A 145 -5.67 3.87 20.93
N VAL A 146 -5.97 3.05 19.91
CA VAL A 146 -7.23 3.14 19.15
C VAL A 146 -8.43 2.84 20.06
N LEU A 147 -8.31 1.85 20.94
CA LEU A 147 -9.36 1.49 21.90
C LEU A 147 -9.68 2.63 22.85
N PHE A 148 -8.64 3.30 23.39
CA PHE A 148 -8.81 4.48 24.22
C PHE A 148 -9.53 5.60 23.47
N ASP A 149 -9.06 5.94 22.28
CA ASP A 149 -9.64 7.02 21.47
C ASP A 149 -11.07 6.68 21.01
N ALA A 150 -11.36 5.42 20.63
CA ALA A 150 -12.70 4.97 20.26
C ALA A 150 -13.70 5.11 21.42
N HIS A 151 -13.26 4.73 22.63
CA HIS A 151 -14.06 4.87 23.84
C HIS A 151 -14.36 6.35 24.18
N GLU A 152 -13.36 7.23 24.13
CA GLU A 152 -13.52 8.68 24.35
C GLU A 152 -14.46 9.31 23.31
N MET A 153 -14.39 8.87 22.05
CA MET A 153 -15.28 9.32 20.98
C MET A 153 -16.69 8.69 21.04
N ARG A 154 -16.91 7.72 21.92
CA ARG A 154 -18.13 6.90 22.00
C ARG A 154 -18.46 6.22 20.64
N ASP A 155 -17.43 5.80 19.91
CA ASP A 155 -17.57 5.06 18.67
C ASP A 155 -17.61 3.56 18.96
N THR A 156 -18.79 3.06 19.32
CA THR A 156 -18.98 1.66 19.71
C THR A 156 -18.62 0.67 18.62
N LEU A 157 -18.75 1.04 17.34
CA LEU A 157 -18.37 0.19 16.22
C LEU A 157 -16.84 0.07 16.11
N LEU A 158 -16.13 1.18 16.19
CA LEU A 158 -14.67 1.17 16.17
C LEU A 158 -14.11 0.49 17.41
N GLU A 159 -14.71 0.74 18.57
CA GLU A 159 -14.35 0.10 19.84
C GLU A 159 -14.48 -1.43 19.73
N ALA A 160 -15.64 -1.94 19.26
CA ALA A 160 -15.86 -3.36 19.07
C ALA A 160 -14.84 -3.99 18.11
N ARG A 161 -14.62 -3.41 16.94
CA ARG A 161 -13.63 -3.88 15.96
C ARG A 161 -12.20 -3.90 16.52
N CYS A 162 -11.87 -2.92 17.37
CA CYS A 162 -10.57 -2.88 18.02
C CYS A 162 -10.45 -4.01 19.07
N LEU A 163 -11.50 -4.27 19.85
CA LEU A 163 -11.56 -5.38 20.80
C LEU A 163 -11.38 -6.72 20.11
N GLU A 164 -12.07 -6.97 18.99
CA GLU A 164 -11.95 -8.17 18.15
C GLU A 164 -10.51 -8.37 17.66
N SER A 165 -9.90 -7.33 17.07
CA SER A 165 -8.54 -7.38 16.55
C SER A 165 -7.51 -7.62 17.66
N TYR A 166 -7.71 -7.01 18.81
CA TYR A 166 -6.84 -7.17 19.95
C TYR A 166 -6.97 -8.57 20.58
N ALA A 167 -8.18 -9.13 20.62
CA ALA A 167 -8.40 -10.51 21.05
C ALA A 167 -7.72 -11.52 20.11
N ALA A 168 -7.81 -11.30 18.80
CA ALA A 168 -7.09 -12.12 17.82
C ALA A 168 -5.57 -12.03 18.01
N LEU A 169 -5.03 -10.84 18.29
CA LEU A 169 -3.63 -10.63 18.63
C LEU A 169 -3.23 -11.40 19.89
N ALA A 170 -4.04 -11.36 20.95
CA ALA A 170 -3.76 -12.06 22.20
C ALA A 170 -3.61 -13.57 22.01
N MET A 171 -4.30 -14.13 21.00
CA MET A 171 -4.24 -15.55 20.62
C MET A 171 -3.26 -15.86 19.47
N SER A 172 -2.47 -14.87 19.02
CA SER A 172 -1.49 -15.02 17.94
C SER A 172 -0.05 -14.83 18.41
N LYS A 173 0.18 -14.32 19.62
CA LYS A 173 1.50 -14.12 20.24
C LYS A 173 2.19 -15.44 20.55
N ASP A 174 3.50 -15.42 20.69
CA ASP A 174 4.30 -16.56 21.17
C ASP A 174 3.84 -17.03 22.58
N THR A 175 3.50 -16.08 23.42
CA THR A 175 2.82 -16.28 24.71
C THR A 175 1.34 -15.94 24.56
N LEU A 176 0.49 -16.97 24.45
CA LEU A 176 -0.96 -16.79 24.33
C LEU A 176 -1.54 -16.20 25.61
N ASP A 177 -2.46 -15.26 25.46
CA ASP A 177 -3.24 -14.70 26.57
C ASP A 177 -4.74 -14.97 26.38
N PRO A 178 -5.20 -16.18 26.72
CA PRO A 178 -6.59 -16.55 26.52
C PRO A 178 -7.55 -15.78 27.46
N ALA A 179 -7.09 -15.37 28.63
CA ALA A 179 -7.93 -14.61 29.56
C ALA A 179 -8.23 -13.22 29.00
N LEU A 180 -7.22 -12.55 28.45
CA LEU A 180 -7.40 -11.27 27.76
C LEU A 180 -8.32 -11.42 26.53
N ALA A 181 -8.13 -12.44 25.71
CA ALA A 181 -8.96 -12.65 24.52
C ALA A 181 -10.45 -12.85 24.87
N ILE A 182 -10.72 -13.64 25.89
CA ILE A 182 -12.09 -13.87 26.39
C ILE A 182 -12.70 -12.57 26.93
N ASP A 183 -11.97 -11.81 27.74
CA ASP A 183 -12.42 -10.53 28.28
C ASP A 183 -12.76 -9.54 27.18
N LEU A 184 -11.87 -9.35 26.20
CA LEU A 184 -12.07 -8.40 25.10
C LEU A 184 -13.30 -8.76 24.26
N LEU A 185 -13.48 -10.03 23.91
CA LEU A 185 -14.64 -10.45 23.10
C LEU A 185 -15.94 -10.46 23.91
N SER A 186 -15.89 -10.73 25.22
CA SER A 186 -17.06 -10.58 26.10
C SER A 186 -17.49 -9.11 26.19
N ARG A 187 -16.54 -8.20 26.31
CA ARG A 187 -16.84 -6.75 26.28
C ARG A 187 -17.49 -6.33 24.95
N ALA A 188 -16.95 -6.79 23.82
CA ALA A 188 -17.54 -6.50 22.52
C ALA A 188 -18.99 -7.00 22.43
N ALA A 189 -19.24 -8.24 22.88
CA ALA A 189 -20.57 -8.87 22.78
C ALA A 189 -21.56 -8.36 23.84
N ASP A 190 -21.17 -8.37 25.13
CA ASP A 190 -22.08 -8.18 26.25
C ASP A 190 -22.24 -6.70 26.62
N GLU A 191 -21.17 -5.90 26.55
CA GLU A 191 -21.23 -4.48 26.91
C GLU A 191 -21.59 -3.58 25.71
N LEU A 192 -21.03 -3.87 24.53
CA LEU A 192 -21.28 -3.07 23.33
C LEU A 192 -22.45 -3.62 22.49
N GLY A 193 -22.91 -4.84 22.77
CA GLY A 193 -23.98 -5.50 22.02
C GLY A 193 -23.58 -5.86 20.58
N PHE A 194 -22.30 -6.03 20.31
CA PHE A 194 -21.78 -6.29 18.97
C PHE A 194 -21.83 -7.79 18.65
N PRO A 195 -22.45 -8.22 17.55
CA PRO A 195 -22.56 -9.63 17.22
C PRO A 195 -21.20 -10.20 16.81
N LEU A 196 -20.72 -11.22 17.52
CA LEU A 196 -19.46 -11.88 17.20
C LEU A 196 -19.53 -12.62 15.86
N SER A 197 -18.52 -12.41 15.04
CA SER A 197 -18.33 -13.10 13.75
C SER A 197 -17.94 -14.57 13.96
N TYR A 198 -17.92 -15.35 12.87
CA TYR A 198 -17.37 -16.71 12.88
C TYR A 198 -15.89 -16.74 13.36
N ALA A 199 -15.11 -15.70 12.98
CA ALA A 199 -13.71 -15.58 13.34
C ALA A 199 -13.54 -15.35 14.85
N ASP A 200 -14.33 -14.44 15.43
CA ASP A 200 -14.31 -14.14 16.87
C ASP A 200 -14.71 -15.35 17.71
N LYS A 201 -15.76 -16.06 17.29
CA LYS A 201 -16.19 -17.33 17.90
C LYS A 201 -15.09 -18.38 17.80
N GLY A 202 -14.34 -18.42 16.68
CA GLY A 202 -13.16 -19.25 16.52
C GLY A 202 -12.02 -18.89 17.47
N VAL A 203 -11.79 -17.59 17.70
CA VAL A 203 -10.82 -17.09 18.69
C VAL A 203 -11.24 -17.50 20.10
N LEU A 204 -12.52 -17.34 20.46
CA LEU A 204 -13.05 -17.80 21.76
C LEU A 204 -12.90 -19.31 21.93
N ALA A 205 -13.24 -20.11 20.91
CA ALA A 205 -13.07 -21.56 20.97
C ALA A 205 -11.60 -21.95 21.27
N TYR A 206 -10.66 -21.29 20.60
CA TYR A 206 -9.25 -21.55 20.84
C TYR A 206 -8.80 -21.06 22.22
N ALA A 207 -9.24 -19.87 22.67
CA ALA A 207 -8.93 -19.32 23.98
C ALA A 207 -9.44 -20.22 25.12
N TYR A 208 -10.71 -20.68 25.04
CA TYR A 208 -11.25 -21.63 26.02
C TYR A 208 -10.53 -22.97 25.99
N SER A 209 -10.14 -23.46 24.82
CA SER A 209 -9.35 -24.69 24.72
C SER A 209 -7.98 -24.56 25.40
N VAL A 210 -7.29 -23.43 25.19
CA VAL A 210 -5.99 -23.13 25.84
C VAL A 210 -6.15 -23.02 27.36
N SER A 211 -7.28 -22.49 27.84
CA SER A 211 -7.61 -22.41 29.28
C SER A 211 -8.09 -23.72 29.89
N GLY A 212 -8.22 -24.80 29.11
CA GLY A 212 -8.69 -26.11 29.59
C GLY A 212 -10.20 -26.27 29.69
N HIS A 213 -10.99 -25.27 29.23
CA HIS A 213 -12.45 -25.31 29.25
C HIS A 213 -13.01 -25.93 27.95
N ARG A 214 -12.94 -27.26 27.90
CA ARG A 214 -13.24 -28.04 26.69
C ARG A 214 -14.69 -27.88 26.21
N ILE A 215 -15.65 -27.85 27.13
CA ILE A 215 -17.08 -27.77 26.79
C ILE A 215 -17.40 -26.42 26.10
N GLU A 216 -16.86 -25.34 26.65
CA GLU A 216 -17.01 -24.01 26.10
C GLU A 216 -16.29 -23.89 24.74
N ALA A 217 -15.11 -24.47 24.62
CA ALA A 217 -14.37 -24.51 23.36
C ALA A 217 -15.16 -25.23 22.25
N GLU A 218 -15.74 -26.40 22.54
CA GLU A 218 -16.57 -27.16 21.60
C GLU A 218 -17.85 -26.39 21.22
N ARG A 219 -18.48 -25.71 22.19
CA ARG A 219 -19.65 -24.87 21.93
C ARG A 219 -19.31 -23.74 20.97
N TRP A 220 -18.28 -22.96 21.29
CA TRP A 220 -17.90 -21.81 20.46
C TRP A 220 -17.43 -22.23 19.06
N LEU A 221 -16.75 -23.36 18.93
CA LEU A 221 -16.36 -23.91 17.64
C LEU A 221 -17.58 -24.33 16.80
N SER A 222 -18.61 -24.91 17.45
CA SER A 222 -19.88 -25.24 16.78
C SER A 222 -20.62 -23.99 16.33
N GLU A 223 -20.65 -22.94 17.15
CA GLU A 223 -21.25 -21.65 16.81
C GLU A 223 -20.48 -20.96 15.67
N ALA A 224 -19.15 -20.97 15.68
CA ALA A 224 -18.32 -20.46 14.59
C ALA A 224 -18.67 -21.16 13.27
N ARG A 225 -18.77 -22.50 13.29
CA ARG A 225 -19.12 -23.29 12.11
C ARG A 225 -20.53 -22.99 11.58
N SER A 226 -21.50 -22.73 12.47
CA SER A 226 -22.87 -22.39 12.06
C SER A 226 -23.00 -20.97 11.52
N THR A 227 -22.02 -20.10 11.80
CA THR A 227 -22.02 -18.70 11.37
C THR A 227 -21.22 -18.52 10.06
N ALA A 228 -20.29 -19.43 9.77
CA ALA A 228 -19.49 -19.41 8.54
C ALA A 228 -20.37 -19.75 7.32
N GLU A 229 -20.36 -18.89 6.30
CA GLU A 229 -21.21 -18.96 5.12
C GLU A 229 -20.42 -19.37 3.86
N THR A 230 -19.13 -19.05 3.80
CA THR A 230 -18.28 -19.28 2.61
C THR A 230 -17.28 -20.40 2.84
N ASP A 231 -16.78 -21.00 1.74
CA ASP A 231 -15.70 -21.99 1.82
C ASP A 231 -14.41 -21.42 2.45
N SER A 232 -14.11 -20.16 2.24
CA SER A 232 -12.98 -19.49 2.89
C SER A 232 -13.14 -19.42 4.41
N GLU A 233 -14.32 -19.01 4.88
CA GLU A 233 -14.65 -18.94 6.31
C GLU A 233 -14.65 -20.31 6.96
N MET A 234 -15.17 -21.34 6.24
CA MET A 234 -15.10 -22.73 6.70
C MET A 234 -13.66 -23.24 6.79
N ALA A 235 -12.76 -22.80 5.90
CA ALA A 235 -11.34 -23.12 6.03
C ALA A 235 -10.75 -22.54 7.33
N ASP A 236 -11.07 -21.28 7.63
CA ASP A 236 -10.60 -20.61 8.86
C ASP A 236 -11.11 -21.32 10.12
N VAL A 237 -12.40 -21.68 10.16
CA VAL A 237 -12.96 -22.44 11.30
C VAL A 237 -12.29 -23.79 11.48
N ASN A 238 -12.05 -24.53 10.39
CA ASN A 238 -11.34 -25.81 10.46
C ASN A 238 -9.86 -25.61 10.84
N PHE A 239 -9.24 -24.49 10.48
CA PHE A 239 -7.90 -24.16 10.95
C PHE A 239 -7.86 -23.93 12.47
N ARG A 240 -8.88 -23.27 13.05
CA ARG A 240 -9.02 -23.16 14.51
C ARG A 240 -9.20 -24.55 15.16
N GLU A 241 -10.02 -25.42 14.55
CA GLU A 241 -10.18 -26.80 14.99
C GLU A 241 -8.84 -27.56 14.98
N TYR A 242 -8.05 -27.41 13.92
CA TYR A 242 -6.70 -27.94 13.84
C TYR A 242 -5.80 -27.43 14.99
N GLN A 243 -5.81 -26.14 15.28
CA GLN A 243 -5.01 -25.56 16.37
C GLN A 243 -5.38 -26.17 17.74
N ILE A 244 -6.69 -26.31 17.98
CA ILE A 244 -7.23 -26.91 19.21
C ILE A 244 -6.75 -28.37 19.37
N PHE A 245 -6.96 -29.20 18.35
CA PHE A 245 -6.57 -30.61 18.40
C PHE A 245 -5.06 -30.86 18.39
N SER A 246 -4.33 -30.03 17.65
CA SER A 246 -2.86 -30.08 17.63
C SER A 246 -2.28 -29.81 19.02
N ARG A 247 -2.83 -28.84 19.73
CA ARG A 247 -2.41 -28.47 21.07
C ARG A 247 -2.80 -29.53 22.14
N SER A 248 -3.98 -30.15 21.99
CA SER A 248 -4.43 -31.23 22.88
C SER A 248 -3.74 -32.56 22.60
N GLY A 249 -2.87 -32.66 21.58
CA GLY A 249 -2.19 -33.90 21.21
C GLY A 249 -3.07 -34.90 20.46
N GLU A 250 -4.28 -34.51 20.06
CA GLU A 250 -5.21 -35.35 19.31
C GLU A 250 -4.85 -35.38 17.82
N ILE A 251 -3.65 -35.89 17.47
CA ILE A 251 -3.02 -35.80 16.16
C ILE A 251 -3.94 -36.27 15.04
N GLY A 252 -4.70 -37.33 15.21
CA GLY A 252 -5.62 -37.84 14.18
C GLY A 252 -6.73 -36.85 13.86
N LYS A 253 -7.30 -36.16 14.85
CA LYS A 253 -8.31 -35.14 14.66
C LYS A 253 -7.72 -33.87 14.09
N ALA A 254 -6.52 -33.49 14.52
CA ALA A 254 -5.79 -32.37 13.98
C ALA A 254 -5.52 -32.55 12.47
N LEU A 255 -5.07 -33.74 12.05
CA LEU A 255 -4.87 -34.06 10.65
C LEU A 255 -6.16 -33.97 9.83
N ALA A 256 -7.26 -34.56 10.33
CA ALA A 256 -8.56 -34.51 9.68
C ALA A 256 -9.10 -33.06 9.55
N ALA A 257 -8.85 -32.21 10.55
CA ALA A 257 -9.17 -30.78 10.46
C ALA A 257 -8.34 -30.07 9.40
N LEU A 258 -7.04 -30.36 9.32
CA LEU A 258 -6.15 -29.77 8.31
C LEU A 258 -6.50 -30.23 6.88
N GLU A 259 -6.91 -31.49 6.68
CA GLU A 259 -7.42 -31.98 5.40
C GLU A 259 -8.65 -31.18 4.95
N LYS A 260 -9.57 -30.87 5.89
CA LYS A 260 -10.73 -30.00 5.58
C LYS A 260 -10.31 -28.57 5.25
N VAL A 261 -9.32 -28.00 5.93
CA VAL A 261 -8.78 -26.69 5.56
C VAL A 261 -8.33 -26.70 4.09
N MET A 262 -7.55 -27.71 3.69
CA MET A 262 -7.10 -27.84 2.31
C MET A 262 -8.25 -28.02 1.32
N GLU A 263 -9.25 -28.83 1.69
CA GLU A 263 -10.44 -29.05 0.86
C GLU A 263 -11.21 -27.75 0.60
N TYR A 264 -11.52 -27.00 1.66
CA TYR A 264 -12.24 -25.74 1.55
C TYR A 264 -11.41 -24.64 0.86
N ALA A 265 -10.13 -24.52 1.16
CA ALA A 265 -9.22 -23.59 0.49
C ALA A 265 -9.14 -23.88 -1.03
N ASN A 266 -9.04 -25.15 -1.43
CA ASN A 266 -9.05 -25.54 -2.84
C ASN A 266 -10.38 -25.22 -3.51
N ARG A 267 -11.53 -25.39 -2.84
CA ARG A 267 -12.84 -25.01 -3.37
C ARG A 267 -12.95 -23.50 -3.56
N SER A 268 -12.50 -22.73 -2.61
CA SER A 268 -12.48 -21.26 -2.68
C SER A 268 -11.61 -20.79 -3.85
N GLN A 269 -10.39 -21.34 -3.99
CA GLN A 269 -9.50 -21.01 -5.10
C GLN A 269 -10.03 -21.49 -6.46
N SER A 270 -10.60 -22.69 -6.52
CA SER A 270 -11.18 -23.21 -7.77
C SER A 270 -12.41 -22.41 -8.20
N GLY A 271 -13.19 -21.91 -7.22
CA GLY A 271 -14.31 -20.99 -7.48
C GLY A 271 -13.83 -19.67 -8.07
N ALA A 272 -12.81 -19.07 -7.49
CA ALA A 272 -12.21 -17.84 -8.00
C ALA A 272 -11.53 -18.05 -9.37
N LEU A 273 -10.82 -19.18 -9.56
CA LEU A 273 -10.20 -19.54 -10.83
C LEU A 273 -11.25 -19.82 -11.91
N SER A 274 -12.36 -20.52 -11.58
CA SER A 274 -13.45 -20.78 -12.52
C SER A 274 -14.16 -19.49 -12.93
N ALA A 275 -14.37 -18.56 -12.02
CA ALA A 275 -14.92 -17.24 -12.31
C ALA A 275 -13.98 -16.40 -13.19
N ALA A 276 -12.67 -16.42 -12.91
CA ALA A 276 -11.66 -15.75 -13.73
C ALA A 276 -11.55 -16.35 -15.13
N VAL A 277 -11.60 -17.68 -15.24
CA VAL A 277 -11.63 -18.38 -16.54
C VAL A 277 -12.91 -18.07 -17.30
N ALA A 278 -14.08 -18.04 -16.62
CA ALA A 278 -15.36 -17.69 -17.24
C ALA A 278 -15.40 -16.22 -17.68
N ALA A 279 -14.81 -15.28 -16.90
CA ALA A 279 -14.64 -13.90 -17.30
C ALA A 279 -13.71 -13.78 -18.52
N SER A 280 -12.55 -14.41 -18.48
CA SER A 280 -11.59 -14.45 -19.60
C SER A 280 -12.18 -15.07 -20.87
N GLN A 281 -13.01 -16.10 -20.75
CA GLN A 281 -13.75 -16.68 -21.86
C GLN A 281 -14.79 -15.72 -22.44
N ARG A 282 -15.52 -14.99 -21.58
CA ARG A 282 -16.49 -13.97 -22.05
C ARG A 282 -15.78 -12.84 -22.79
N ASP A 283 -14.69 -12.33 -22.21
CA ASP A 283 -13.89 -11.27 -22.82
C ASP A 283 -13.27 -11.74 -24.16
N TYR A 284 -12.80 -12.98 -24.20
CA TYR A 284 -12.30 -13.58 -25.44
C TYR A 284 -13.41 -13.75 -26.50
N ILE A 285 -14.61 -14.20 -26.11
CA ILE A 285 -15.76 -14.37 -27.03
C ILE A 285 -16.26 -13.01 -27.49
N GLN A 286 -16.34 -12.00 -26.60
CA GLN A 286 -16.73 -10.64 -26.97
C GLN A 286 -15.68 -9.98 -27.86
N GLY A 287 -14.40 -10.06 -27.49
CA GLY A 287 -13.31 -9.53 -28.31
C GLY A 287 -13.21 -10.21 -29.68
N ARG A 288 -13.53 -11.50 -29.76
CA ARG A 288 -13.57 -12.24 -31.03
C ARG A 288 -14.78 -11.83 -31.88
N ALA A 289 -15.96 -11.63 -31.25
CA ALA A 289 -17.16 -11.15 -31.95
C ALA A 289 -16.99 -9.70 -32.45
N GLU A 290 -16.32 -8.86 -31.69
CA GLU A 290 -15.95 -7.50 -32.11
C GLU A 290 -14.91 -7.53 -33.23
N ALA A 291 -13.87 -8.35 -33.11
CA ALA A 291 -12.86 -8.53 -34.15
C ALA A 291 -13.44 -9.11 -35.42
N ASP A 292 -14.40 -10.03 -35.34
CA ASP A 292 -15.07 -10.62 -36.53
C ASP A 292 -16.03 -9.59 -37.18
N ARG A 293 -16.68 -8.71 -36.40
CA ARG A 293 -17.44 -7.57 -36.95
C ARG A 293 -16.53 -6.57 -37.63
N GLU A 294 -15.40 -6.23 -37.02
CA GLU A 294 -14.40 -5.35 -37.63
C GLU A 294 -13.78 -5.96 -38.88
N ARG A 295 -13.51 -7.29 -38.85
CA ARG A 295 -13.03 -8.03 -40.04
C ARG A 295 -14.03 -8.02 -41.19
N LEU A 296 -15.33 -8.16 -40.91
CA LEU A 296 -16.39 -8.08 -41.92
C LEU A 296 -16.53 -6.67 -42.50
N HIS A 297 -16.37 -5.63 -41.67
CA HIS A 297 -16.31 -4.23 -42.11
C HIS A 297 -15.01 -3.94 -42.89
N ALA A 298 -13.87 -4.45 -42.40
CA ALA A 298 -12.58 -4.29 -43.05
C ALA A 298 -12.54 -5.05 -44.41
N ALA A 299 -13.12 -6.26 -44.50
CA ALA A 299 -13.19 -7.02 -45.73
C ALA A 299 -14.04 -6.32 -46.81
N ARG A 300 -15.13 -5.64 -46.40
CA ARG A 300 -15.91 -4.79 -47.33
C ARG A 300 -15.12 -3.57 -47.82
N LEU A 301 -14.35 -2.94 -46.95
CA LEU A 301 -13.46 -1.82 -47.28
C LEU A 301 -12.26 -2.28 -48.11
N GLN A 302 -11.70 -3.49 -47.85
CA GLN A 302 -10.58 -4.05 -48.59
C GLN A 302 -10.92 -4.31 -50.05
N LEU A 303 -12.15 -4.72 -50.39
CA LEU A 303 -12.59 -4.90 -51.78
C LEU A 303 -12.58 -3.55 -52.57
N TRP A 304 -12.77 -2.43 -51.88
CA TRP A 304 -12.67 -1.10 -52.49
C TRP A 304 -11.24 -0.54 -52.48
N VAL A 305 -10.43 -0.91 -51.52
CA VAL A 305 -9.06 -0.43 -51.32
C VAL A 305 -8.06 -1.23 -52.20
N LEU A 306 -8.35 -2.51 -52.50
CA LEU A 306 -7.49 -3.35 -53.35
C LEU A 306 -7.31 -2.81 -54.75
N ALA A 307 -8.27 -2.06 -55.33
CA ALA A 307 -8.16 -1.40 -56.63
C ALA A 307 -7.27 -0.14 -56.61
N LEU A 308 -7.21 0.57 -55.45
CA LEU A 308 -6.35 1.77 -55.30
C LEU A 308 -5.03 1.46 -54.54
N GLY A 309 -4.96 0.30 -53.81
CA GLY A 309 -3.95 0.04 -52.82
C GLY A 309 -2.60 -0.51 -53.32
N PHE A 310 -2.55 -1.04 -54.53
CA PHE A 310 -1.33 -1.69 -55.02
C PHE A 310 -0.19 -0.69 -55.28
N LEU A 311 -0.52 0.55 -55.66
CA LEU A 311 0.46 1.61 -55.87
C LEU A 311 0.88 2.33 -54.55
N LEU A 312 0.00 2.36 -53.57
CA LEU A 312 0.29 2.98 -52.25
C LEU A 312 1.01 2.02 -51.31
N ALA A 313 0.82 0.70 -51.47
CA ALA A 313 1.42 -0.33 -50.62
C ALA A 313 2.96 -0.36 -50.71
N LEU A 314 3.53 -0.15 -51.89
CA LEU A 314 4.99 -0.12 -52.10
C LEU A 314 5.62 1.13 -51.43
N ALA A 315 4.96 2.27 -51.54
CA ALA A 315 5.42 3.52 -50.91
C ALA A 315 5.23 3.45 -49.36
N ALA A 316 4.14 2.84 -48.88
CA ALA A 316 3.87 2.66 -47.46
C ALA A 316 4.85 1.67 -46.79
N VAL A 317 5.23 0.60 -47.44
CA VAL A 317 6.22 -0.36 -46.92
C VAL A 317 7.59 0.28 -46.80
N ALA A 318 8.00 1.09 -47.76
CA ALA A 318 9.25 1.84 -47.68
C ALA A 318 9.20 2.88 -46.59
N ALA A 319 8.09 3.62 -46.46
CA ALA A 319 7.91 4.62 -45.39
C ALA A 319 7.86 3.99 -43.97
N VAL A 320 7.16 2.87 -43.82
CA VAL A 320 7.12 2.14 -42.53
C VAL A 320 8.50 1.58 -42.16
N TYR A 321 9.26 1.09 -43.14
CA TYR A 321 10.64 0.64 -42.89
C TYR A 321 11.52 1.80 -42.40
N TYR A 322 11.45 2.96 -43.03
CA TYR A 322 12.22 4.13 -42.62
C TYR A 322 11.75 4.72 -41.29
N VAL A 323 10.43 4.76 -41.03
CA VAL A 323 9.87 5.23 -39.76
C VAL A 323 10.25 4.29 -38.61
N ARG A 324 10.10 2.97 -38.78
CA ARG A 324 10.53 1.99 -37.74
C ARG A 324 12.03 2.05 -37.48
N LYS A 325 12.84 2.23 -38.54
CA LYS A 325 14.27 2.41 -38.38
C LYS A 325 14.61 3.71 -37.63
N ALA A 326 13.89 4.79 -37.92
CA ALA A 326 14.07 6.07 -37.22
C ALA A 326 13.53 6.02 -35.76
N GLU A 327 12.41 5.31 -35.51
CA GLU A 327 11.89 5.13 -34.15
C GLU A 327 12.77 4.22 -33.29
N ALA A 328 13.30 3.12 -33.90
CA ALA A 328 14.28 2.26 -33.22
C ALA A 328 15.56 3.03 -32.87
N GLN A 329 16.02 3.88 -33.81
CA GLN A 329 17.17 4.74 -33.57
C GLN A 329 16.88 5.77 -32.48
N LYS A 330 15.70 6.43 -32.51
CA LYS A 330 15.26 7.39 -31.47
C LYS A 330 15.11 6.73 -30.09
N LYS A 331 14.59 5.50 -30.01
CA LYS A 331 14.50 4.77 -28.74
C LYS A 331 15.90 4.44 -28.19
N LEU A 332 16.82 4.00 -29.07
CA LEU A 332 18.18 3.71 -28.67
C LEU A 332 18.93 4.98 -28.23
N ASP A 333 18.69 6.09 -28.93
CA ASP A 333 19.32 7.37 -28.58
C ASP A 333 18.67 7.97 -27.31
N ALA A 334 17.37 7.77 -27.09
CA ALA A 334 16.68 8.18 -25.86
C ALA A 334 17.16 7.37 -24.65
N GLU A 335 17.30 6.04 -24.76
CA GLU A 335 17.88 5.20 -23.70
C GLU A 335 19.33 5.57 -23.39
N LYS A 336 20.13 5.90 -24.44
CA LYS A 336 21.51 6.39 -24.23
C LYS A 336 21.51 7.74 -23.53
N ALA A 337 20.65 8.68 -23.95
CA ALA A 337 20.56 10.00 -23.35
C ALA A 337 20.02 9.96 -21.90
N GLU A 338 19.14 9.01 -21.60
CA GLU A 338 18.64 8.79 -20.24
C GLU A 338 19.71 8.18 -19.34
N THR A 339 20.45 7.20 -19.86
CA THR A 339 21.61 6.60 -19.18
C THR A 339 22.72 7.63 -18.93
N GLU A 340 23.00 8.50 -19.91
CA GLU A 340 23.97 9.57 -19.80
C GLU A 340 23.53 10.66 -18.82
N LYS A 341 22.23 10.99 -18.75
CA LYS A 341 21.67 11.88 -17.72
C LYS A 341 21.84 11.30 -16.32
N PHE A 342 21.56 10.01 -16.12
CA PHE A 342 21.76 9.36 -14.82
C PHE A 342 23.24 9.30 -14.43
N MET A 343 24.14 9.00 -15.38
CA MET A 343 25.57 9.02 -15.12
C MET A 343 26.08 10.43 -14.78
N ASN A 344 25.66 11.44 -15.53
CA ASN A 344 26.03 12.83 -15.28
C ASN A 344 25.48 13.35 -13.94
N ILE A 345 24.25 12.94 -13.55
CA ILE A 345 23.65 13.26 -12.25
C ILE A 345 24.43 12.56 -11.12
N ALA A 346 24.82 11.32 -11.30
CA ALA A 346 25.60 10.57 -10.32
C ALA A 346 27.02 11.13 -10.15
N GLU A 347 27.70 11.47 -11.25
CA GLU A 347 29.00 12.11 -11.23
C GLU A 347 28.96 13.53 -10.65
N ASP A 348 27.94 14.33 -11.00
CA ASP A 348 27.75 15.68 -10.44
C ASP A 348 27.44 15.62 -8.94
N LEU A 349 26.61 14.67 -8.49
CA LEU A 349 26.36 14.40 -7.07
C LEU A 349 27.66 13.99 -6.34
N GLN A 350 28.44 13.09 -6.91
CA GLN A 350 29.70 12.64 -6.33
C GLN A 350 30.74 13.78 -6.28
N ALA A 351 30.82 14.57 -7.35
CA ALA A 351 31.71 15.73 -7.43
C ALA A 351 31.30 16.86 -6.47
N ARG A 352 30.01 17.10 -6.30
CA ARG A 352 29.45 18.13 -5.41
C ARG A 352 29.51 17.75 -3.94
N LEU A 353 29.32 16.46 -3.62
CA LEU A 353 29.51 15.93 -2.26
C LEU A 353 30.99 15.90 -1.84
N SER A 354 31.91 15.91 -2.81
CA SER A 354 33.37 15.92 -2.57
C SER A 354 33.97 17.31 -2.44
N ARG A 355 33.20 18.39 -2.71
CA ARG A 355 33.71 19.77 -2.61
C ARG A 355 33.46 20.36 -1.23
N PRO A 356 34.41 21.06 -0.62
CA PRO A 356 34.20 21.79 0.63
C PRO A 356 33.19 22.93 0.41
N VAL A 357 32.19 23.02 1.28
CA VAL A 357 31.07 23.96 1.22
C VAL A 357 31.55 25.39 1.41
N SER A 358 31.40 26.22 0.41
CA SER A 358 31.54 27.69 0.48
C SER A 358 30.23 28.28 1.03
N LYS A 359 30.34 29.25 1.95
CA LYS A 359 29.27 29.89 2.71
C LYS A 359 28.37 30.79 1.87
N SER A 360 27.52 30.28 1.00
CA SER A 360 26.38 31.03 0.48
C SER A 360 25.65 30.20 -0.60
N GLU A 361 24.51 29.60 -0.26
CA GLU A 361 23.37 29.50 -1.18
C GLU A 361 22.20 28.69 -0.58
N PRO A 362 20.95 29.18 -0.66
CA PRO A 362 19.76 28.47 -0.15
C PRO A 362 19.26 27.30 -1.01
N LYS A 363 20.03 26.87 -2.01
CA LYS A 363 19.66 25.80 -2.99
C LYS A 363 20.02 24.37 -2.57
N VAL A 364 20.23 24.15 -1.30
CA VAL A 364 20.78 22.88 -0.80
C VAL A 364 19.73 21.78 -0.78
N PHE A 365 18.47 22.10 -0.50
CA PHE A 365 17.39 21.12 -0.54
C PHE A 365 17.14 20.55 -1.94
N ASP A 366 17.36 21.32 -3.01
CA ASP A 366 17.24 20.82 -4.39
C ASP A 366 18.23 19.69 -4.73
N LYS A 367 19.38 19.66 -4.04
CA LYS A 367 20.41 18.63 -4.28
C LYS A 367 19.99 17.26 -3.72
N PHE A 368 19.20 17.25 -2.65
CA PHE A 368 18.71 16.00 -2.05
C PHE A 368 17.42 15.48 -2.71
N ASN A 369 16.65 16.33 -3.40
CA ASN A 369 15.50 15.91 -4.22
C ASN A 369 15.92 14.96 -5.35
N VAL A 370 17.12 15.12 -5.89
CA VAL A 370 17.67 14.21 -6.92
C VAL A 370 18.01 12.85 -6.30
N LEU A 371 18.60 12.85 -5.10
CA LEU A 371 18.89 11.62 -4.35
C LEU A 371 17.60 10.88 -3.96
N GLU A 372 16.57 11.61 -3.56
CA GLU A 372 15.25 11.06 -3.25
C GLU A 372 14.65 10.35 -4.46
N ARG A 373 14.61 11.00 -5.62
CA ARG A 373 14.13 10.41 -6.87
C ARG A 373 14.91 9.17 -7.29
N LEU A 374 16.24 9.18 -7.11
CA LEU A 374 17.10 8.03 -7.43
C LEU A 374 16.79 6.82 -6.53
N CYS A 375 16.62 7.05 -5.22
CA CYS A 375 16.29 6.00 -4.27
C CYS A 375 14.86 5.47 -4.47
N GLU A 376 13.91 6.33 -4.83
CA GLU A 376 12.54 5.91 -5.15
C GLU A 376 12.50 5.05 -6.42
N GLN A 377 13.22 5.44 -7.46
CA GLN A 377 13.32 4.64 -8.68
C GLN A 377 14.05 3.32 -8.43
N TYR A 378 15.14 3.32 -7.67
CA TYR A 378 15.82 2.09 -7.28
C TYR A 378 14.87 1.13 -6.56
N TYR A 379 14.06 1.62 -5.62
CA TYR A 379 13.11 0.80 -4.87
C TYR A 379 11.98 0.23 -5.73
N VAL A 380 11.46 1.02 -6.68
CA VAL A 380 10.38 0.60 -7.60
C VAL A 380 10.84 -0.50 -8.54
N TYR A 381 12.11 -0.47 -8.95
CA TYR A 381 12.65 -1.40 -9.95
C TYR A 381 13.48 -2.53 -9.33
N GLU A 382 13.77 -2.49 -8.04
CA GLU A 382 14.45 -3.58 -7.34
C GLU A 382 13.56 -4.84 -7.36
N GLY A 383 13.96 -5.85 -8.12
CA GLY A 383 13.22 -7.12 -8.29
C GLY A 383 12.31 -7.19 -9.51
N THR A 384 12.36 -6.20 -10.42
CA THR A 384 11.66 -6.27 -11.71
C THR A 384 12.62 -6.54 -12.86
N ASP A 385 12.16 -7.28 -13.88
CA ASP A 385 12.96 -7.58 -15.10
C ASP A 385 13.07 -6.38 -16.07
N ASN A 386 12.54 -5.21 -15.68
CA ASN A 386 12.41 -4.04 -16.55
C ASN A 386 13.67 -3.14 -16.62
N LEU A 387 14.67 -3.39 -15.78
CA LEU A 387 15.95 -2.69 -15.87
C LEU A 387 17.03 -3.59 -16.43
N GLN A 388 17.80 -3.05 -17.38
CA GLN A 388 18.99 -3.78 -17.84
C GLN A 388 19.90 -4.07 -16.63
N PRO A 389 20.38 -5.31 -16.45
CA PRO A 389 21.14 -5.73 -15.25
C PRO A 389 22.36 -4.85 -14.93
N LYS A 390 22.90 -4.19 -15.96
CA LYS A 390 24.05 -3.29 -15.83
C LYS A 390 23.70 -1.98 -15.15
N ILE A 391 22.55 -1.39 -15.50
CA ILE A 391 22.06 -0.12 -14.92
C ILE A 391 21.65 -0.36 -13.46
N LEU A 392 20.93 -1.44 -13.17
CA LEU A 392 20.58 -1.81 -11.81
C LEU A 392 21.82 -2.00 -10.92
N LYS A 393 22.86 -2.65 -11.45
CA LYS A 393 24.11 -2.87 -10.73
C LYS A 393 24.84 -1.55 -10.43
N GLU A 394 24.80 -0.61 -11.36
CA GLU A 394 25.45 0.70 -11.22
C GLU A 394 24.69 1.59 -10.23
N VAL A 395 23.36 1.68 -10.33
CA VAL A 395 22.50 2.39 -9.37
C VAL A 395 22.64 1.78 -7.97
N LYS A 396 22.68 0.46 -7.86
CA LYS A 396 22.89 -0.25 -6.59
C LYS A 396 24.25 0.11 -5.99
N SER A 397 25.30 0.14 -6.79
CA SER A 397 26.65 0.55 -6.35
C SER A 397 26.69 1.99 -5.84
N ILE A 398 25.98 2.91 -6.48
CA ILE A 398 25.88 4.32 -6.06
C ILE A 398 25.12 4.42 -4.72
N VAL A 399 23.97 3.76 -4.60
CA VAL A 399 23.17 3.75 -3.37
C VAL A 399 23.95 3.10 -2.21
N GLU A 400 24.66 2.01 -2.45
CA GLU A 400 25.52 1.36 -1.45
C GLU A 400 26.71 2.23 -1.06
N GLY A 401 27.31 2.94 -2.01
CA GLY A 401 28.35 3.94 -1.76
C GLY A 401 27.85 5.06 -0.85
N LEU A 402 26.69 5.64 -1.16
CA LEU A 402 26.06 6.68 -0.34
C LEU A 402 25.67 6.18 1.05
N ARG A 403 25.27 4.90 1.18
CA ARG A 403 24.95 4.26 2.45
C ARG A 403 26.16 4.14 3.36
N SER A 404 27.32 3.84 2.82
CA SER A 404 28.55 3.58 3.57
C SER A 404 29.40 4.82 3.84
N ASP A 405 29.17 5.92 3.12
CA ASP A 405 29.99 7.13 3.21
C ASP A 405 29.57 8.03 4.40
N LYS A 406 30.38 7.98 5.45
CA LYS A 406 30.23 8.85 6.63
C LYS A 406 30.37 10.36 6.31
N LYS A 407 31.01 10.73 5.19
CA LYS A 407 31.14 12.13 4.78
C LYS A 407 29.80 12.70 4.33
N VAL A 408 29.01 11.91 3.61
CA VAL A 408 27.65 12.30 3.17
C VAL A 408 26.75 12.60 4.36
N GLN A 409 26.79 11.73 5.38
CA GLN A 409 26.06 11.94 6.62
C GLN A 409 26.46 13.26 7.29
N LYS A 410 27.75 13.52 7.40
CA LYS A 410 28.29 14.72 8.04
C LYS A 410 27.93 16.00 7.27
N VAL A 411 27.91 15.93 5.94
CA VAL A 411 27.46 17.03 5.09
C VAL A 411 25.97 17.31 5.32
N LEU A 412 25.14 16.29 5.39
CA LEU A 412 23.70 16.45 5.66
C LEU A 412 23.44 17.06 7.05
N GLU A 413 24.13 16.58 8.09
CA GLU A 413 24.03 17.13 9.43
C GLU A 413 24.47 18.60 9.51
N ASN A 414 25.58 18.96 8.87
CA ASN A 414 26.03 20.35 8.80
C ASN A 414 25.03 21.26 8.07
N MET A 415 24.36 20.74 7.06
CA MET A 415 23.32 21.47 6.33
C MET A 415 22.09 21.72 7.18
N LEU A 416 21.63 20.71 7.91
CA LEU A 416 20.51 20.84 8.85
C LEU A 416 20.85 21.84 9.96
N ASP A 417 22.07 21.82 10.48
CA ASP A 417 22.53 22.79 11.46
C ASP A 417 22.56 24.22 10.91
N GLN A 418 22.92 24.40 9.64
CA GLN A 418 22.90 25.72 9.00
C GLN A 418 21.51 26.23 8.68
N THR A 419 20.56 25.35 8.37
CA THR A 419 19.19 25.71 7.95
C THR A 419 18.19 25.73 9.10
N MET A 420 18.44 24.97 10.18
CA MET A 420 17.54 24.77 11.32
C MET A 420 18.20 25.09 12.66
N ASP A 421 18.91 26.20 12.70
CA ASP A 421 19.48 26.77 13.94
C ASP A 421 20.25 25.76 14.81
N ASN A 422 21.22 25.07 14.23
CA ASN A 422 22.07 24.04 14.86
C ASN A 422 21.27 22.84 15.44
N VAL A 423 20.20 22.43 14.77
CA VAL A 423 19.28 21.38 15.25
C VAL A 423 19.99 20.08 15.60
N MET A 424 20.98 19.64 14.82
CA MET A 424 21.70 18.38 15.07
C MET A 424 22.63 18.48 16.29
N ALA A 425 23.31 19.61 16.43
CA ALA A 425 24.17 19.88 17.58
C ALA A 425 23.35 19.92 18.90
N ARG A 426 22.19 20.56 18.89
CA ARG A 426 21.26 20.62 20.03
C ARG A 426 20.67 19.24 20.34
N LEU A 427 20.22 18.53 19.33
CA LEU A 427 19.66 17.19 19.47
C LEU A 427 20.66 16.21 20.09
N ARG A 428 21.94 16.29 19.72
CA ARG A 428 23.01 15.47 20.30
C ARG A 428 23.26 15.84 21.78
N GLY A 429 23.05 17.10 22.15
CA GLY A 429 23.13 17.55 23.55
C GLY A 429 21.99 17.00 24.39
N ASP A 430 20.76 17.09 23.89
CA ASP A 430 19.55 16.74 24.63
C ASP A 430 19.33 15.21 24.73
N PHE A 431 19.78 14.46 23.72
CA PHE A 431 19.55 13.01 23.62
C PHE A 431 20.84 12.18 23.57
N GLN A 432 21.71 12.35 24.55
CA GLN A 432 23.01 11.66 24.64
C GLN A 432 22.92 10.12 24.63
N SER A 433 21.75 9.57 25.00
CA SER A 433 21.50 8.12 25.01
C SER A 433 21.12 7.54 23.64
N TRP A 434 20.92 8.38 22.63
CA TRP A 434 20.56 7.90 21.29
C TRP A 434 21.75 7.25 20.60
N LYS A 435 21.43 6.24 19.77
CA LYS A 435 22.43 5.60 18.92
C LYS A 435 22.65 6.45 17.66
N GLU A 436 23.81 6.34 17.04
CA GLU A 436 24.15 7.03 15.80
C GLU A 436 23.11 6.77 14.69
N ASP A 437 22.54 5.58 14.64
CA ASP A 437 21.44 5.22 13.75
C ASP A 437 20.14 6.03 13.99
N ASP A 438 19.91 6.52 15.20
CA ASP A 438 18.72 7.34 15.50
C ASP A 438 18.95 8.80 15.08
N PHE A 439 20.15 9.32 15.27
CA PHE A 439 20.55 10.64 14.74
C PHE A 439 20.51 10.65 13.22
N ARG A 440 20.98 9.59 12.59
CA ARG A 440 20.94 9.41 11.14
C ARG A 440 19.52 9.34 10.60
N LEU A 441 18.63 8.63 11.30
CA LEU A 441 17.21 8.56 10.97
C LEU A 441 16.55 9.92 11.11
N PHE A 442 16.87 10.67 12.18
CA PHE A 442 16.36 12.02 12.38
C PHE A 442 16.81 12.94 11.25
N SER A 443 18.09 12.95 10.90
CA SER A 443 18.62 13.83 9.86
C SER A 443 17.97 13.59 8.50
N PHE A 444 17.72 12.33 8.11
CA PHE A 444 16.99 12.03 6.88
C PHE A 444 15.53 12.46 6.94
N THR A 445 14.88 12.27 8.09
CA THR A 445 13.47 12.67 8.27
C THR A 445 13.33 14.20 8.27
N ALA A 446 14.23 14.92 8.94
CA ALA A 446 14.26 16.37 8.97
C ALA A 446 14.58 16.99 7.61
N ALA A 447 15.40 16.31 6.80
CA ALA A 447 15.68 16.69 5.42
C ALA A 447 14.50 16.42 4.45
N GLY A 448 13.40 15.82 4.91
CA GLY A 448 12.19 15.61 4.12
C GLY A 448 12.21 14.36 3.25
N PHE A 449 13.15 13.41 3.46
CA PHE A 449 13.20 12.19 2.66
C PHE A 449 12.00 11.27 2.92
N SER A 450 11.52 10.66 1.84
CA SER A 450 10.48 9.64 1.92
C SER A 450 10.94 8.39 2.68
N SER A 451 10.00 7.65 3.26
CA SER A 451 10.31 6.39 3.95
C SER A 451 11.00 5.37 3.04
N THR A 452 10.74 5.43 1.73
CA THR A 452 11.38 4.61 0.71
C THR A 452 12.86 4.97 0.57
N THR A 453 13.15 6.25 0.43
CA THR A 453 14.53 6.77 0.35
C THR A 453 15.32 6.45 1.61
N ILE A 454 14.73 6.67 2.79
CA ILE A 454 15.35 6.36 4.07
C ILE A 454 15.62 4.85 4.20
N SER A 455 14.69 4.00 3.75
CA SER A 455 14.86 2.54 3.70
C SER A 455 16.08 2.15 2.88
N ALA A 456 16.20 2.70 1.67
CA ALA A 456 17.35 2.45 0.79
C ALA A 456 18.66 2.93 1.41
N LEU A 457 18.71 4.15 1.99
CA LEU A 457 19.91 4.73 2.57
C LEU A 457 20.34 4.07 3.89
N MET A 458 19.39 3.60 4.70
CA MET A 458 19.68 2.91 5.96
C MET A 458 19.85 1.39 5.81
N GLY A 459 19.47 0.81 4.67
CA GLY A 459 19.50 -0.65 4.46
C GLY A 459 18.56 -1.40 5.38
N LYS A 460 17.40 -0.83 5.67
CA LYS A 460 16.37 -1.41 6.55
C LYS A 460 15.07 -1.53 5.75
N GLU A 461 14.23 -2.48 6.08
CA GLU A 461 12.90 -2.58 5.50
C GLU A 461 12.06 -1.33 5.80
N LYS A 462 11.19 -0.95 4.85
CA LYS A 462 10.38 0.25 4.89
C LYS A 462 9.48 0.33 6.13
N GLY A 463 8.86 -0.80 6.51
CA GLY A 463 8.06 -0.90 7.73
C GLY A 463 8.88 -0.67 9.01
N VAL A 464 10.13 -1.17 9.05
CA VAL A 464 11.05 -0.94 10.18
C VAL A 464 11.40 0.55 10.27
N VAL A 465 11.66 1.20 9.15
CA VAL A 465 11.96 2.65 9.11
C VAL A 465 10.77 3.44 9.61
N TYR A 466 9.56 3.14 9.11
CA TYR A 466 8.34 3.82 9.52
C TYR A 466 8.10 3.73 11.04
N ASN A 467 8.20 2.53 11.61
CA ASN A 467 8.05 2.32 13.04
C ASN A 467 9.12 3.03 13.87
N ARG A 468 10.35 3.06 13.38
CA ARG A 468 11.43 3.79 14.06
C ARG A 468 11.21 5.31 14.03
N VAL A 469 10.76 5.87 12.90
CA VAL A 469 10.41 7.30 12.79
C VAL A 469 9.29 7.66 13.75
N TRP A 470 8.23 6.81 13.83
CA TRP A 470 7.12 7.03 14.76
C TRP A 470 7.59 7.03 16.22
N ARG A 471 8.42 6.06 16.63
CA ARG A 471 9.01 6.00 17.98
C ARG A 471 9.92 7.19 18.25
N LEU A 472 10.68 7.63 17.27
CA LEU A 472 11.58 8.77 17.38
C LEU A 472 10.78 10.05 17.64
N LYS A 473 9.70 10.28 16.87
CA LYS A 473 8.77 11.39 17.10
C LYS A 473 8.15 11.31 18.49
N GLY A 474 7.70 10.14 18.93
CA GLY A 474 7.15 9.95 20.28
C GLY A 474 8.17 10.28 21.38
N ARG A 475 9.43 9.87 21.24
CA ARG A 475 10.51 10.17 22.21
C ARG A 475 10.81 11.67 22.28
N ILE A 476 10.78 12.37 21.17
CA ILE A 476 10.97 13.82 21.13
C ILE A 476 9.80 14.51 21.79
N SER A 477 8.56 14.16 21.42
CA SER A 477 7.35 14.78 21.97
C SER A 477 7.16 14.55 23.47
N SER A 478 7.64 13.42 24.00
CA SER A 478 7.56 13.08 25.42
C SER A 478 8.74 13.59 26.25
N SER A 479 9.73 14.22 25.61
CA SER A 479 10.90 14.77 26.31
C SER A 479 10.58 16.14 26.94
N ASP A 480 11.30 16.48 28.02
CA ASP A 480 11.26 17.81 28.62
C ASP A 480 12.19 18.81 27.90
N SER A 481 12.70 18.43 26.75
CA SER A 481 13.56 19.30 25.94
C SER A 481 12.78 20.54 25.46
N PRO A 482 13.36 21.76 25.60
CA PRO A 482 12.75 22.99 25.08
C PRO A 482 12.62 23.02 23.55
N GLN A 483 13.10 21.99 22.87
CA GLN A 483 13.19 21.87 21.40
C GLN A 483 12.10 20.96 20.79
N LYS A 484 11.09 20.55 21.56
CA LYS A 484 10.07 19.60 21.09
C LYS A 484 9.04 20.18 20.09
N GLU A 485 9.00 21.49 19.91
CA GLU A 485 8.26 22.19 18.87
C GLU A 485 9.08 22.29 17.58
#